data_904184af4ae8c2261b88c441060c2404
#
_entry.id   904184af4ae8c2261b88c441060c2404
#
_cell.length_a   1.000
_cell.length_b   1.000
_cell.length_c   1.000
_cell.angle_alpha   90.00
_cell.angle_beta   90.00
_cell.angle_gamma   90.00
#
_symmetry.space_group_name_H-M   'P 1'
#
loop_
_entity.id
_entity.type
_entity.pdbx_description
1 polymer ?
#
loop_
_entity_poly.entity_id
_entity_poly.type
_entity_poly.pdbx_seq_one_letter_code
_entity_poly.pdbx_strand_id
1 'polypeptide(L)'
;VLMDARQKIVATASAPLKVSRPHPGWSEQAPEDWWKACNSVVKQLRKMRPKAVAAVGGIGLSGQQHGATLLDKAGQVLRPCILWNDARSFRECEDIMTREPGAVPLAGNIPLAGYTAPKLVWVKKHEPRTFAKVAKVLLPKDYIRFRMTGEYASDMSDSSGTFWLDIARRDWSDLLL
;
A
#
# COMPACT_ATOMS: atom_id res chain seq x y z
N VAL A 1 -7.15 -0.54 -17.21
CA VAL A 1 -7.20 -1.29 -18.47
C VAL A 1 -8.43 -2.19 -18.45
N LEU A 2 -9.23 -2.20 -19.52
CA LEU A 2 -10.30 -3.15 -19.75
C LEU A 2 -9.82 -4.19 -20.76
N MET A 3 -9.94 -5.47 -20.42
CA MET A 3 -9.49 -6.59 -21.26
C MET A 3 -10.63 -7.56 -21.51
N ASP A 4 -10.61 -8.23 -22.65
CA ASP A 4 -11.53 -9.34 -22.96
C ASP A 4 -11.01 -10.69 -22.44
N ALA A 5 -11.79 -11.75 -22.60
CA ALA A 5 -11.43 -13.11 -22.18
C ALA A 5 -10.19 -13.68 -22.90
N ARG A 6 -9.76 -13.08 -24.00
CA ARG A 6 -8.53 -13.43 -24.73
C ARG A 6 -7.33 -12.57 -24.31
N GLN A 7 -7.47 -11.82 -23.20
CA GLN A 7 -6.45 -10.89 -22.69
C GLN A 7 -6.11 -9.74 -23.66
N LYS A 8 -6.98 -9.45 -24.63
CA LYS A 8 -6.83 -8.32 -25.52
C LYS A 8 -7.34 -7.04 -24.84
N ILE A 9 -6.55 -5.98 -24.91
CA ILE A 9 -6.96 -4.66 -24.39
C ILE A 9 -8.09 -4.10 -25.25
N VAL A 10 -9.24 -3.86 -24.62
CA VAL A 10 -10.45 -3.28 -25.24
C VAL A 10 -10.49 -1.77 -25.08
N ALA A 11 -10.04 -1.27 -23.93
CA ALA A 11 -9.92 0.15 -23.64
C ALA A 11 -8.94 0.41 -22.50
N THR A 12 -8.36 1.61 -22.49
CA THR A 12 -7.50 2.12 -21.43
C THR A 12 -7.99 3.49 -21.00
N ALA A 13 -7.93 3.77 -19.70
CA ALA A 13 -8.18 5.09 -19.14
C ALA A 13 -7.18 5.36 -18.03
N SER A 14 -6.88 6.63 -17.79
CA SER A 14 -5.98 7.07 -16.74
C SER A 14 -6.49 8.33 -16.05
N ALA A 15 -6.02 8.55 -14.84
CA ALA A 15 -6.25 9.76 -14.07
C ALA A 15 -4.94 10.18 -13.40
N PRO A 16 -4.57 11.46 -13.44
CA PRO A 16 -3.33 11.94 -12.83
C PRO A 16 -3.43 11.93 -11.32
N LEU A 17 -2.30 11.68 -10.67
CA LEU A 17 -2.13 11.76 -9.22
C LEU A 17 -0.98 12.72 -8.90
N LYS A 18 -1.16 13.51 -7.84
CA LYS A 18 -0.09 14.39 -7.35
C LYS A 18 0.68 13.68 -6.25
N VAL A 19 1.99 13.89 -6.22
CA VAL A 19 2.88 13.48 -5.13
C VAL A 19 3.22 14.73 -4.34
N SER A 20 3.02 14.70 -3.02
CA SER A 20 3.48 15.74 -2.09
C SER A 20 4.91 15.43 -1.64
N ARG A 21 5.75 16.46 -1.57
CA ARG A 21 7.11 16.40 -1.04
C ARG A 21 7.31 17.51 -0.01
N PRO A 22 6.72 17.37 1.20
CA PRO A 22 6.72 18.43 2.19
C PRO A 22 8.10 18.77 2.76
N HIS A 23 9.05 17.82 2.68
CA HIS A 23 10.44 17.99 3.09
C HIS A 23 11.39 17.28 2.10
N PRO A 24 12.68 17.61 2.06
CA PRO A 24 13.67 16.86 1.30
C PRO A 24 13.64 15.36 1.66
N GLY A 25 13.62 14.50 0.66
CA GLY A 25 13.55 13.04 0.84
C GLY A 25 12.18 12.48 1.21
N TRP A 26 11.16 13.32 1.45
CA TRP A 26 9.81 12.87 1.73
C TRP A 26 8.98 12.71 0.46
N SER A 27 8.08 11.72 0.48
CA SER A 27 7.18 11.45 -0.64
C SER A 27 5.86 10.89 -0.12
N GLU A 28 4.77 11.60 -0.35
CA GLU A 28 3.46 11.28 0.21
C GLU A 28 2.34 11.42 -0.82
N GLN A 29 1.28 10.62 -0.65
CA GLN A 29 0.02 10.78 -1.37
C GLN A 29 -1.17 10.59 -0.43
N ALA A 30 -2.26 11.33 -0.69
CA ALA A 30 -3.51 11.09 -0.01
C ALA A 30 -4.20 9.82 -0.58
N PRO A 31 -4.47 8.77 0.22
CA PRO A 31 -5.11 7.54 -0.28
C PRO A 31 -6.49 7.78 -0.90
N GLU A 32 -7.21 8.80 -0.43
CA GLU A 32 -8.50 9.18 -1.00
C GLU A 32 -8.39 9.66 -2.47
N ASP A 33 -7.25 10.23 -2.86
CA ASP A 33 -7.04 10.64 -4.26
C ASP A 33 -6.89 9.42 -5.17
N TRP A 34 -6.31 8.32 -4.69
CA TRP A 34 -6.28 7.05 -5.42
C TRP A 34 -7.70 6.52 -5.67
N TRP A 35 -8.55 6.57 -4.63
CA TRP A 35 -9.94 6.13 -4.74
C TRP A 35 -10.73 6.99 -5.75
N LYS A 36 -10.56 8.32 -5.69
CA LYS A 36 -11.16 9.25 -6.67
C LYS A 36 -10.66 8.96 -8.09
N ALA A 37 -9.36 8.72 -8.26
CA ALA A 37 -8.75 8.38 -9.54
C ALA A 37 -9.32 7.07 -10.10
N CYS A 38 -9.44 6.01 -9.29
CA CYS A 38 -10.07 4.74 -9.68
C CYS A 38 -11.51 4.94 -10.15
N ASN A 39 -12.32 5.69 -9.39
CA ASN A 39 -13.69 6.00 -9.78
C ASN A 39 -13.77 6.80 -11.09
N SER A 40 -12.87 7.75 -11.29
CA SER A 40 -12.77 8.53 -12.53
C SER A 40 -12.45 7.61 -13.72
N VAL A 41 -11.46 6.72 -13.57
CA VAL A 41 -11.06 5.76 -14.61
C VAL A 41 -12.21 4.82 -14.97
N VAL A 42 -12.93 4.29 -13.98
CA VAL A 42 -14.10 3.41 -14.23
C VAL A 42 -15.20 4.15 -14.98
N LYS A 43 -15.49 5.42 -14.61
CA LYS A 43 -16.46 6.27 -15.35
C LYS A 43 -16.04 6.49 -16.79
N GLN A 44 -14.76 6.74 -17.07
CA GLN A 44 -14.24 6.91 -18.43
C GLN A 44 -14.38 5.61 -19.23
N LEU A 45 -13.99 4.45 -18.67
CA LEU A 45 -14.13 3.14 -19.32
C LEU A 45 -15.59 2.83 -19.64
N ARG A 46 -16.50 3.11 -18.69
CA ARG A 46 -17.95 2.93 -18.90
C ARG A 46 -18.49 3.81 -20.02
N LYS A 47 -18.01 5.05 -20.15
CA LYS A 47 -18.40 5.93 -21.26
C LYS A 47 -17.90 5.41 -22.61
N MET A 48 -16.66 4.90 -22.65
CA MET A 48 -16.04 4.39 -23.89
C MET A 48 -16.62 3.04 -24.35
N ARG A 49 -16.89 2.14 -23.41
CA ARG A 49 -17.26 0.72 -23.68
C ARG A 49 -18.33 0.24 -22.69
N PRO A 50 -19.56 0.80 -22.71
CA PRO A 50 -20.57 0.52 -21.69
C PRO A 50 -20.94 -0.97 -21.60
N LYS A 51 -21.12 -1.65 -22.72
CA LYS A 51 -21.45 -3.08 -22.76
C LYS A 51 -20.32 -3.96 -22.21
N ALA A 52 -19.08 -3.64 -22.54
CA ALA A 52 -17.93 -4.40 -22.06
C ALA A 52 -17.72 -4.21 -20.54
N VAL A 53 -17.91 -3.00 -20.02
CA VAL A 53 -17.84 -2.73 -18.58
C VAL A 53 -18.97 -3.43 -17.82
N ALA A 54 -20.18 -3.50 -18.38
CA ALA A 54 -21.30 -4.23 -17.78
C ALA A 54 -21.07 -5.76 -17.75
N ALA A 55 -20.22 -6.29 -18.62
CA ALA A 55 -19.88 -7.70 -18.71
C ALA A 55 -18.59 -8.07 -17.94
N VAL A 56 -18.02 -7.16 -17.14
CA VAL A 56 -16.82 -7.46 -16.33
C VAL A 56 -17.14 -8.53 -15.30
N GLY A 57 -16.44 -9.66 -15.37
CA GLY A 57 -16.58 -10.79 -14.45
C GLY A 57 -15.57 -10.78 -13.30
N GLY A 58 -14.53 -9.93 -13.37
CA GLY A 58 -13.49 -9.86 -12.34
C GLY A 58 -12.62 -8.63 -12.45
N ILE A 59 -12.02 -8.22 -11.35
CA ILE A 59 -11.10 -7.09 -11.26
C ILE A 59 -9.81 -7.55 -10.60
N GLY A 60 -8.70 -7.38 -11.30
CA GLY A 60 -7.35 -7.54 -10.74
C GLY A 60 -6.79 -6.18 -10.34
N LEU A 61 -6.17 -6.10 -9.18
CA LEU A 61 -5.52 -4.89 -8.69
C LEU A 61 -4.00 -5.06 -8.71
N SER A 62 -3.32 -4.02 -9.17
CA SER A 62 -1.88 -3.84 -9.04
C SER A 62 -1.63 -2.41 -8.58
N GLY A 63 -0.52 -2.17 -7.88
CA GLY A 63 -0.21 -0.84 -7.36
C GLY A 63 1.26 -0.70 -6.97
N GLN A 64 1.61 0.50 -6.50
CA GLN A 64 2.91 0.74 -5.90
C GLN A 64 3.06 -0.05 -4.60
N GLN A 65 4.23 -0.63 -4.37
CA GLN A 65 4.55 -1.41 -3.18
C GLN A 65 4.85 -0.51 -1.96
N HIS A 66 4.96 -1.13 -0.79
CA HIS A 66 5.56 -0.58 0.44
C HIS A 66 4.87 0.65 1.05
N GLY A 67 3.91 1.28 0.38
CA GLY A 67 3.22 2.44 0.91
C GLY A 67 2.50 2.10 2.22
N ALA A 68 2.71 2.93 3.28
CA ALA A 68 2.07 2.72 4.57
C ALA A 68 0.78 3.53 4.68
N THR A 69 -0.35 2.92 4.33
CA THR A 69 -1.68 3.53 4.53
C THR A 69 -2.20 3.17 5.91
N LEU A 70 -2.20 4.13 6.83
CA LEU A 70 -2.57 3.94 8.22
C LEU A 70 -4.04 4.26 8.44
N LEU A 71 -4.78 3.30 9.00
CA LEU A 71 -6.22 3.43 9.28
C LEU A 71 -6.51 3.30 10.78
N ASP A 72 -7.50 4.03 11.24
CA ASP A 72 -8.08 3.86 12.57
C ASP A 72 -9.07 2.67 12.65
N LYS A 73 -9.67 2.47 13.83
CA LYS A 73 -10.66 1.41 14.07
C LYS A 73 -11.92 1.53 13.20
N ALA A 74 -12.23 2.74 12.71
CA ALA A 74 -13.37 3.00 11.83
C ALA A 74 -12.98 2.90 10.33
N GLY A 75 -11.73 2.52 10.01
CA GLY A 75 -11.23 2.43 8.64
C GLY A 75 -10.92 3.79 8.01
N GLN A 76 -10.83 4.86 8.82
CA GLN A 76 -10.51 6.19 8.33
C GLN A 76 -9.00 6.37 8.21
N VAL A 77 -8.56 7.03 7.15
CA VAL A 77 -7.15 7.34 6.92
C VAL A 77 -6.66 8.37 7.94
N LEU A 78 -5.60 8.04 8.65
CA LEU A 78 -5.04 8.87 9.72
C LEU A 78 -4.10 9.97 9.23
N ARG A 79 -3.46 9.74 8.07
CA ARG A 79 -2.49 10.67 7.48
C ARG A 79 -2.25 10.32 5.99
N PRO A 80 -1.59 11.22 5.21
CA PRO A 80 -1.10 10.84 3.88
C PRO A 80 -0.20 9.61 3.94
N CYS A 81 -0.31 8.73 2.95
CA CYS A 81 0.51 7.53 2.84
C CYS A 81 1.96 7.90 2.56
N ILE A 82 2.88 7.38 3.36
CA ILE A 82 4.33 7.46 3.12
C ILE A 82 4.66 6.46 2.01
N LEU A 83 5.18 6.96 0.86
CA LEU A 83 5.37 6.17 -0.35
C LEU A 83 6.67 5.34 -0.31
N TRP A 84 6.82 4.43 -1.30
CA TRP A 84 7.96 3.55 -1.46
C TRP A 84 9.30 4.25 -1.67
N ASN A 85 9.29 5.44 -2.24
CA ASN A 85 10.46 6.27 -2.55
C ASN A 85 10.72 7.37 -1.49
N ASP A 86 10.14 7.22 -0.30
CA ASP A 86 10.36 8.10 0.84
C ASP A 86 11.58 7.61 1.64
N ALA A 87 12.46 8.53 2.02
CA ALA A 87 13.70 8.22 2.70
C ALA A 87 13.71 8.56 4.21
N ARG A 88 12.56 9.07 4.77
CA ARG A 88 12.54 9.57 6.15
C ARG A 88 12.87 8.54 7.22
N SER A 89 12.55 7.27 6.98
CA SER A 89 12.73 6.17 7.94
C SER A 89 14.07 5.44 7.81
N PHE A 90 15.09 6.10 7.26
CA PHE A 90 16.42 5.50 7.08
C PHE A 90 17.06 5.03 8.39
N ARG A 91 16.97 5.85 9.45
CA ARG A 91 17.50 5.51 10.77
C ARG A 91 16.76 4.35 11.44
N GLU A 92 15.48 4.22 11.17
CA GLU A 92 14.64 3.16 11.69
C GLU A 92 15.01 1.78 11.13
N CYS A 93 15.65 1.73 9.97
CA CYS A 93 16.21 0.48 9.42
C CYS A 93 17.34 -0.06 10.31
N GLU A 94 18.24 0.81 10.77
CA GLU A 94 19.33 0.45 11.69
C GLU A 94 18.78 0.01 13.05
N ASP A 95 17.76 0.70 13.55
CA ASP A 95 17.09 0.34 14.80
C ASP A 95 16.45 -1.06 14.74
N ILE A 96 15.80 -1.40 13.62
CA ILE A 96 15.18 -2.72 13.40
C ILE A 96 16.29 -3.80 13.42
N MET A 97 17.36 -3.63 12.67
CA MET A 97 18.46 -4.59 12.61
C MET A 97 19.16 -4.79 13.97
N THR A 98 19.29 -3.71 14.74
CA THR A 98 19.91 -3.76 16.07
C THR A 98 19.03 -4.47 17.10
N ARG A 99 17.72 -4.23 17.05
CA ARG A 99 16.76 -4.80 18.02
C ARG A 99 16.42 -6.24 17.73
N GLU A 100 16.35 -6.60 16.46
CA GLU A 100 15.93 -7.92 16.01
C GLU A 100 16.88 -8.43 14.90
N PRO A 101 18.08 -8.96 15.29
CA PRO A 101 19.03 -9.52 14.32
C PRO A 101 18.46 -10.71 13.53
N GLY A 102 17.44 -11.40 14.05
CA GLY A 102 16.74 -12.49 13.38
C GLY A 102 15.77 -12.04 12.28
N ALA A 103 15.49 -10.72 12.17
CA ALA A 103 14.52 -10.21 11.21
C ALA A 103 14.91 -10.44 9.74
N VAL A 104 16.20 -10.28 9.41
CA VAL A 104 16.70 -10.40 8.02
C VAL A 104 16.47 -11.79 7.43
N PRO A 105 16.84 -12.90 8.07
CA PRO A 105 16.57 -14.23 7.53
C PRO A 105 15.07 -14.55 7.46
N LEU A 106 14.24 -14.05 8.38
CA LEU A 106 12.80 -14.26 8.36
C LEU A 106 12.14 -13.49 7.20
N ALA A 107 12.45 -12.21 7.05
CA ALA A 107 11.91 -11.38 5.98
C ALA A 107 12.55 -11.69 4.61
N GLY A 108 13.68 -12.40 4.56
CA GLY A 108 14.44 -12.69 3.35
C GLY A 108 15.03 -11.46 2.68
N ASN A 109 15.14 -10.36 3.41
CA ASN A 109 15.59 -9.08 2.89
C ASN A 109 16.17 -8.22 4.02
N ILE A 110 16.91 -7.16 3.68
CA ILE A 110 17.34 -6.14 4.62
C ILE A 110 16.27 -5.03 4.71
N PRO A 111 16.05 -4.41 5.88
CA PRO A 111 15.11 -3.31 5.96
C PRO A 111 15.62 -2.09 5.18
N LEU A 112 14.78 -1.53 4.33
CA LEU A 112 15.05 -0.33 3.56
C LEU A 112 14.02 0.76 3.93
N ALA A 113 14.41 2.02 3.88
CA ALA A 113 13.53 3.15 4.19
C ALA A 113 12.23 3.16 3.36
N GLY A 114 12.29 2.62 2.14
CA GLY A 114 11.13 2.42 1.28
C GLY A 114 10.13 1.38 1.79
N TYR A 115 10.50 0.44 2.67
CA TYR A 115 9.62 -0.62 3.16
C TYR A 115 8.62 -0.13 4.20
N THR A 116 7.58 -0.93 4.48
CA THR A 116 6.45 -0.52 5.33
C THR A 116 6.83 -0.46 6.81
N ALA A 117 7.51 -1.48 7.34
CA ALA A 117 7.86 -1.55 8.77
C ALA A 117 8.70 -0.38 9.27
N PRO A 118 9.81 0.04 8.59
CA PRO A 118 10.57 1.20 9.02
C PRO A 118 9.73 2.49 9.08
N LYS A 119 8.78 2.66 8.16
CA LYS A 119 7.88 3.82 8.18
C LYS A 119 6.97 3.82 9.39
N LEU A 120 6.47 2.64 9.80
CA LEU A 120 5.63 2.55 10.99
C LEU A 120 6.42 2.82 12.27
N VAL A 121 7.68 2.35 12.35
CA VAL A 121 8.60 2.69 13.45
C VAL A 121 8.85 4.20 13.48
N TRP A 122 9.05 4.82 12.32
CA TRP A 122 9.19 6.28 12.22
C TRP A 122 7.94 7.02 12.74
N VAL A 123 6.73 6.58 12.32
CA VAL A 123 5.46 7.18 12.80
C VAL A 123 5.33 7.02 14.31
N LYS A 124 5.70 5.86 14.87
CA LYS A 124 5.70 5.64 16.33
C LYS A 124 6.56 6.66 17.08
N LYS A 125 7.75 6.97 16.53
CA LYS A 125 8.70 7.91 17.15
C LYS A 125 8.31 9.38 16.99
N HIS A 126 7.92 9.75 15.78
CA HIS A 126 7.76 11.16 15.39
C HIS A 126 6.31 11.64 15.40
N GLU A 127 5.34 10.73 15.30
CA GLU A 127 3.90 11.02 15.32
C GLU A 127 3.15 10.12 16.33
N PRO A 128 3.54 10.09 17.62
CA PRO A 128 2.99 9.12 18.58
C PRO A 128 1.48 9.23 18.77
N ARG A 129 0.89 10.42 18.58
CA ARG A 129 -0.57 10.62 18.65
C ARG A 129 -1.29 9.99 17.46
N THR A 130 -0.66 9.98 16.29
CA THR A 130 -1.17 9.28 15.09
C THR A 130 -1.02 7.78 15.29
N PHE A 131 0.17 7.34 15.72
CA PHE A 131 0.47 5.93 15.95
C PHE A 131 -0.52 5.27 16.94
N ALA A 132 -0.85 5.96 18.04
CA ALA A 132 -1.79 5.46 19.04
C ALA A 132 -3.21 5.17 18.51
N LYS A 133 -3.56 5.73 17.34
CA LYS A 133 -4.86 5.51 16.68
C LYS A 133 -4.80 4.44 15.59
N VAL A 134 -3.61 3.98 15.21
CA VAL A 134 -3.45 2.98 14.13
C VAL A 134 -4.09 1.66 14.57
N ALA A 135 -5.04 1.20 13.81
CA ALA A 135 -5.67 -0.09 13.99
C ALA A 135 -5.36 -1.06 12.84
N LYS A 136 -5.09 -0.53 11.64
CA LYS A 136 -4.75 -1.30 10.45
C LYS A 136 -3.70 -0.55 9.62
N VAL A 137 -2.85 -1.33 8.95
CA VAL A 137 -1.91 -0.84 7.94
C VAL A 137 -2.22 -1.58 6.64
N LEU A 138 -2.45 -0.83 5.58
CA LEU A 138 -2.71 -1.39 4.24
C LEU A 138 -1.67 -0.90 3.24
N LEU A 139 -1.31 -1.76 2.32
CA LEU A 139 -0.57 -1.37 1.13
C LEU A 139 -1.51 -0.60 0.17
N PRO A 140 -0.99 0.22 -0.76
CA PRO A 140 -1.83 1.08 -1.60
C PRO A 140 -2.93 0.34 -2.37
N LYS A 141 -2.61 -0.81 -3.00
CA LYS A 141 -3.63 -1.62 -3.69
C LYS A 141 -4.63 -2.26 -2.72
N ASP A 142 -4.18 -2.64 -1.51
CA ASP A 142 -5.04 -3.25 -0.50
C ASP A 142 -6.02 -2.22 0.07
N TYR A 143 -5.61 -0.95 0.17
CA TYR A 143 -6.53 0.14 0.47
C TYR A 143 -7.62 0.29 -0.60
N ILE A 144 -7.27 0.23 -1.89
CA ILE A 144 -8.27 0.27 -2.96
C ILE A 144 -9.20 -0.95 -2.88
N ARG A 145 -8.66 -2.15 -2.62
CA ARG A 145 -9.47 -3.35 -2.42
C ARG A 145 -10.43 -3.17 -1.24
N PHE A 146 -9.92 -2.71 -0.10
CA PHE A 146 -10.75 -2.41 1.07
C PHE A 146 -11.89 -1.43 0.74
N ARG A 147 -11.62 -0.36 -0.01
CA ARG A 147 -12.64 0.60 -0.44
C ARG A 147 -13.70 -0.02 -1.36
N MET A 148 -13.36 -1.08 -2.09
CA MET A 148 -14.28 -1.80 -2.97
C MET A 148 -15.13 -2.85 -2.25
N THR A 149 -14.56 -3.53 -1.26
CA THR A 149 -15.13 -4.75 -0.65
C THR A 149 -15.51 -4.60 0.83
N GLY A 150 -14.91 -3.64 1.54
CA GLY A 150 -15.00 -3.53 3.00
C GLY A 150 -14.11 -4.53 3.76
N GLU A 151 -13.36 -5.39 3.07
CA GLU A 151 -12.57 -6.44 3.69
C GLU A 151 -11.07 -6.10 3.72
N TYR A 152 -10.38 -6.54 4.77
CA TYR A 152 -8.92 -6.43 4.90
C TYR A 152 -8.25 -7.70 4.40
N ALA A 153 -7.43 -7.58 3.37
CA ALA A 153 -6.56 -8.66 2.90
C ALA A 153 -5.40 -8.10 2.08
N SER A 154 -4.35 -8.89 1.99
CA SER A 154 -3.19 -8.65 1.12
C SER A 154 -2.80 -9.96 0.43
N ASP A 155 -1.84 -9.91 -0.47
CA ASP A 155 -1.20 -11.08 -1.04
C ASP A 155 0.26 -11.21 -0.56
N MET A 156 0.79 -12.42 -0.62
CA MET A 156 2.13 -12.71 -0.10
C MET A 156 3.25 -12.00 -0.85
N SER A 157 3.07 -11.74 -2.14
CA SER A 157 4.08 -11.08 -2.97
C SER A 157 4.31 -9.64 -2.51
N ASP A 158 3.23 -8.86 -2.34
CA ASP A 158 3.32 -7.48 -1.88
C ASP A 158 3.61 -7.40 -0.37
N SER A 159 3.05 -8.35 0.41
CA SER A 159 3.30 -8.44 1.86
C SER A 159 4.76 -8.72 2.21
N SER A 160 5.52 -9.41 1.35
CA SER A 160 6.96 -9.63 1.57
C SER A 160 7.75 -8.31 1.65
N GLY A 161 7.30 -7.28 0.94
CA GLY A 161 7.88 -5.94 0.98
C GLY A 161 7.46 -5.11 2.19
N THR A 162 6.63 -5.63 3.10
CA THR A 162 6.29 -4.95 4.36
C THR A 162 7.40 -5.07 5.40
N PHE A 163 8.24 -6.08 5.31
CA PHE A 163 9.18 -6.52 6.33
C PHE A 163 8.50 -7.16 7.56
N TRP A 164 7.26 -7.68 7.41
CA TRP A 164 6.49 -8.37 8.46
C TRP A 164 6.14 -9.81 8.11
N LEU A 165 6.41 -10.24 6.87
CA LEU A 165 6.14 -11.59 6.39
C LEU A 165 7.34 -12.49 6.65
N ASP A 166 7.10 -13.68 7.23
CA ASP A 166 8.03 -14.82 7.17
C ASP A 166 7.92 -15.43 5.78
N ILE A 167 8.92 -15.22 4.95
CA ILE A 167 8.89 -15.65 3.54
C ILE A 167 8.92 -17.16 3.37
N ALA A 168 9.54 -17.90 4.32
CA ALA A 168 9.60 -19.35 4.26
C ALA A 168 8.25 -19.99 4.63
N ARG A 169 7.61 -19.47 5.68
CA ARG A 169 6.27 -19.89 6.10
C ARG A 169 5.16 -19.34 5.21
N ARG A 170 5.43 -18.25 4.47
CA ARG A 170 4.47 -17.49 3.66
C ARG A 170 3.28 -17.00 4.50
N ASP A 171 3.58 -16.54 5.71
CA ASP A 171 2.60 -16.03 6.68
C ASP A 171 3.20 -14.89 7.49
N TRP A 172 2.35 -14.14 8.19
CA TRP A 172 2.81 -13.08 9.07
C TRP A 172 3.71 -13.62 10.16
N SER A 173 4.75 -12.89 10.50
CA SER A 173 5.67 -13.23 11.57
C SER A 173 5.31 -12.50 12.85
N ASP A 174 4.95 -13.24 13.90
CA ASP A 174 4.69 -12.67 15.23
C ASP A 174 5.91 -11.93 15.80
N LEU A 175 7.13 -12.33 15.38
CA LEU A 175 8.36 -11.67 15.81
C LEU A 175 8.54 -10.28 15.13
N LEU A 176 8.06 -10.14 13.89
CA LEU A 176 8.26 -8.91 13.10
C LEU A 176 7.08 -7.92 13.23
N LEU A 177 5.94 -8.35 13.75
CA LEU A 177 4.76 -7.51 14.02
C LEU A 177 4.87 -6.83 15.39
#